data_9106a28915130d6db0c86987b7ea9294
#
_entry.id   9106a28915130d6db0c86987b7ea9294
#
_cell.length_a   1.000
_cell.length_b   1.000
_cell.length_c   1.000
_cell.angle_alpha   90.00
_cell.angle_beta   90.00
_cell.angle_gamma   90.00
#
_symmetry.space_group_name_H-M   'P 1'
#
loop_
_entity.id
_entity.type
_entity.pdbx_description
1 polymer ?
#
loop_
_entity_poly.entity_id
_entity_poly.type
_entity_poly.pdbx_seq_one_letter_code
_entity_poly.pdbx_strand_id
1 'polypeptide(L)'
;MVKSADKLVNKKIVVVGGTSGIGFGAAQAFIDAGSKVIVISSNQGRVDEAVKRLNSPNASGIVGNVREEESFIEVLRGLAPVDHIVFSGVDKIIRGKLEELNLEDAKFLFGVKFWGAVTIGKAVKKYDIINPRGSLTLTSGTAALKPGKGASTGGALNGGVISLTKGLAGDLAEKKIRVNVVTPGLVKSELWTKMGQTEQEQQKTFEKTSLPVGFVATPDDIAEAYLYLAKADYATGTSIEIDGGSQL
;
A
#
# COMPACT_ATOMS: atom_id res chain seq x y z
N MET A 1 -9.04 20.77 -20.18
CA MET A 1 -8.17 19.84 -19.42
C MET A 1 -8.16 20.27 -17.95
N VAL A 2 -8.38 19.35 -17.01
CA VAL A 2 -8.27 19.63 -15.58
C VAL A 2 -6.79 19.87 -15.26
N LYS A 3 -6.48 20.93 -14.48
CA LYS A 3 -5.10 21.19 -14.04
C LYS A 3 -4.60 20.02 -13.19
N SER A 4 -3.31 19.72 -13.26
CA SER A 4 -2.72 18.60 -12.50
C SER A 4 -2.96 18.71 -11.00
N ALA A 5 -3.01 19.92 -10.46
CA ALA A 5 -3.31 20.19 -9.05
C ALA A 5 -4.72 19.72 -8.65
N ASP A 6 -5.69 19.83 -9.57
CA ASP A 6 -7.11 19.61 -9.25
C ASP A 6 -7.60 18.19 -9.58
N LYS A 7 -6.72 17.33 -10.11
CA LYS A 7 -7.11 15.98 -10.56
C LYS A 7 -7.69 15.08 -9.45
N LEU A 8 -7.36 15.36 -8.21
CA LEU A 8 -7.80 14.57 -7.04
C LEU A 8 -8.94 15.23 -6.27
N VAL A 9 -9.30 16.47 -6.59
CA VAL A 9 -10.40 17.18 -5.92
C VAL A 9 -11.71 16.42 -6.12
N ASN A 10 -12.42 16.16 -5.01
CA ASN A 10 -13.67 15.39 -4.94
C ASN A 10 -13.57 13.94 -5.44
N LYS A 11 -12.36 13.40 -5.65
CA LYS A 11 -12.18 11.99 -5.98
C LYS A 11 -12.47 11.09 -4.79
N LYS A 12 -13.09 9.94 -5.04
CA LYS A 12 -13.35 8.91 -4.03
C LYS A 12 -12.23 7.89 -4.01
N ILE A 13 -11.47 7.88 -2.93
CA ILE A 13 -10.27 7.06 -2.76
C ILE A 13 -10.50 6.04 -1.66
N VAL A 14 -10.19 4.78 -1.93
CA VAL A 14 -10.16 3.71 -0.90
C VAL A 14 -8.72 3.38 -0.59
N VAL A 15 -8.35 3.41 0.70
CA VAL A 15 -7.03 3.03 1.18
C VAL A 15 -7.12 1.79 2.07
N VAL A 16 -6.86 0.63 1.50
CA VAL A 16 -6.81 -0.64 2.23
C VAL A 16 -5.48 -0.76 2.96
N GLY A 17 -5.52 -0.89 4.28
CA GLY A 17 -4.36 -0.72 5.16
C GLY A 17 -4.08 0.75 5.50
N GLY A 18 -5.08 1.63 5.37
CA GLY A 18 -4.98 3.08 5.59
C GLY A 18 -4.99 3.53 7.05
N THR A 19 -4.92 2.62 8.02
CA THR A 19 -5.05 2.98 9.45
C THR A 19 -3.72 3.23 10.16
N SER A 20 -2.59 2.99 9.53
CA SER A 20 -1.26 3.24 10.09
C SER A 20 -0.19 3.32 9.00
N GLY A 21 1.00 3.82 9.36
CA GLY A 21 2.19 3.84 8.51
C GLY A 21 1.96 4.48 7.14
N ILE A 22 2.55 3.89 6.12
CA ILE A 22 2.51 4.40 4.73
C ILE A 22 1.07 4.60 4.23
N GLY A 23 0.17 3.67 4.54
CA GLY A 23 -1.23 3.78 4.14
C GLY A 23 -1.95 4.96 4.79
N PHE A 24 -1.66 5.27 6.07
CA PHE A 24 -2.21 6.42 6.75
C PHE A 24 -1.67 7.73 6.14
N GLY A 25 -0.35 7.82 5.90
CA GLY A 25 0.26 8.98 5.21
C GLY A 25 -0.37 9.19 3.82
N ALA A 26 -0.58 8.13 3.04
CA ALA A 26 -1.28 8.23 1.76
C ALA A 26 -2.73 8.73 1.93
N ALA A 27 -3.47 8.24 2.93
CA ALA A 27 -4.84 8.69 3.21
C ALA A 27 -4.88 10.19 3.54
N GLN A 28 -3.96 10.67 4.40
CA GLN A 28 -3.84 12.08 4.73
C GLN A 28 -3.53 12.93 3.50
N ALA A 29 -2.54 12.53 2.71
CA ALA A 29 -2.14 13.26 1.51
C ALA A 29 -3.27 13.35 0.47
N PHE A 30 -4.09 12.31 0.31
CA PHE A 30 -5.28 12.37 -0.54
C PHE A 30 -6.35 13.33 -0.01
N ILE A 31 -6.54 13.39 1.32
CA ILE A 31 -7.46 14.36 1.94
C ILE A 31 -6.97 15.78 1.68
N ASP A 32 -5.69 16.04 1.88
CA ASP A 32 -5.06 17.35 1.66
C ASP A 32 -5.14 17.77 0.18
N ALA A 33 -5.15 16.81 -0.73
CA ALA A 33 -5.41 17.02 -2.15
C ALA A 33 -6.90 17.20 -2.53
N GLY A 34 -7.79 17.28 -1.53
CA GLY A 34 -9.23 17.51 -1.70
C GLY A 34 -10.06 16.28 -2.04
N SER A 35 -9.53 15.07 -1.82
CA SER A 35 -10.25 13.81 -2.06
C SER A 35 -11.14 13.42 -0.87
N LYS A 36 -12.15 12.60 -1.14
CA LYS A 36 -12.91 11.85 -0.14
C LYS A 36 -12.25 10.49 0.07
N VAL A 37 -11.80 10.21 1.29
CA VAL A 37 -11.00 9.02 1.59
C VAL A 37 -11.75 8.06 2.50
N ILE A 38 -11.70 6.78 2.16
CA ILE A 38 -12.24 5.70 2.96
C ILE A 38 -11.08 4.77 3.33
N VAL A 39 -10.73 4.70 4.62
CA VAL A 39 -9.71 3.77 5.10
C VAL A 39 -10.32 2.43 5.47
N ILE A 40 -9.64 1.34 5.08
CA ILE A 40 -10.07 -0.03 5.41
C ILE A 40 -9.00 -0.72 6.25
N SER A 41 -9.45 -1.40 7.31
CA SER A 41 -8.64 -2.30 8.14
C SER A 41 -9.50 -3.43 8.68
N SER A 42 -8.88 -4.54 9.07
CA SER A 42 -9.58 -5.70 9.66
C SER A 42 -10.00 -5.50 11.13
N ASN A 43 -9.75 -4.33 11.73
CA ASN A 43 -10.02 -4.08 13.14
C ASN A 43 -10.76 -2.74 13.31
N GLN A 44 -11.92 -2.78 13.95
CA GLN A 44 -12.79 -1.60 14.15
C GLN A 44 -12.08 -0.49 14.93
N GLY A 45 -11.44 -0.81 16.05
CA GLY A 45 -10.75 0.20 16.86
C GLY A 45 -9.65 0.95 16.10
N ARG A 46 -8.91 0.25 15.22
CA ARG A 46 -7.93 0.91 14.35
C ARG A 46 -8.57 1.79 13.29
N VAL A 47 -9.75 1.41 12.79
CA VAL A 47 -10.50 2.23 11.84
C VAL A 47 -10.97 3.51 12.51
N ASP A 48 -11.59 3.40 13.69
CA ASP A 48 -12.12 4.55 14.44
C ASP A 48 -11.02 5.53 14.83
N GLU A 49 -9.90 5.00 15.33
CA GLU A 49 -8.73 5.83 15.69
C GLU A 49 -8.13 6.54 14.47
N ALA A 50 -8.02 5.85 13.33
CA ALA A 50 -7.50 6.45 12.11
C ALA A 50 -8.39 7.57 11.59
N VAL A 51 -9.71 7.37 11.55
CA VAL A 51 -10.67 8.41 11.14
C VAL A 51 -10.60 9.62 12.09
N LYS A 52 -10.50 9.39 13.39
CA LYS A 52 -10.30 10.46 14.38
C LYS A 52 -9.00 11.23 14.14
N ARG A 53 -7.88 10.55 13.87
CA ARG A 53 -6.56 11.17 13.59
C ARG A 53 -6.58 11.96 12.28
N LEU A 54 -7.23 11.46 11.23
CA LEU A 54 -7.37 12.16 9.96
C LEU A 54 -8.16 13.46 10.09
N ASN A 55 -9.02 13.57 11.11
CA ASN A 55 -9.71 14.78 11.54
C ASN A 55 -10.28 15.63 10.37
N SER A 56 -10.96 14.97 9.44
CA SER A 56 -11.49 15.62 8.24
C SER A 56 -12.91 15.13 7.92
N PRO A 57 -13.82 16.01 7.48
CA PRO A 57 -15.14 15.60 7.01
C PRO A 57 -15.07 14.75 5.73
N ASN A 58 -13.93 14.75 5.05
CA ASN A 58 -13.66 13.91 3.88
C ASN A 58 -13.11 12.53 4.24
N ALA A 59 -12.88 12.24 5.53
CA ALA A 59 -12.39 10.95 6.01
C ALA A 59 -13.55 10.09 6.50
N SER A 60 -13.53 8.81 6.15
CA SER A 60 -14.39 7.78 6.70
C SER A 60 -13.65 6.46 6.77
N GLY A 61 -14.21 5.47 7.45
CA GLY A 61 -13.60 4.18 7.58
C GLY A 61 -14.60 3.04 7.57
N ILE A 62 -14.14 1.86 7.20
CA ILE A 62 -14.94 0.64 7.19
C ILE A 62 -14.06 -0.56 7.56
N VAL A 63 -14.65 -1.54 8.23
CA VAL A 63 -13.95 -2.81 8.52
C VAL A 63 -13.99 -3.71 7.31
N GLY A 64 -12.83 -4.29 6.98
CA GLY A 64 -12.72 -5.30 5.92
C GLY A 64 -11.41 -6.08 6.05
N ASN A 65 -11.50 -7.40 5.98
CA ASN A 65 -10.36 -8.30 6.08
C ASN A 65 -10.08 -8.93 4.71
N VAL A 66 -8.97 -8.54 4.08
CA VAL A 66 -8.58 -9.05 2.75
C VAL A 66 -8.31 -10.55 2.70
N ARG A 67 -8.17 -11.22 3.86
CA ARG A 67 -8.04 -12.68 3.96
C ARG A 67 -9.37 -13.40 3.76
N GLU A 68 -10.47 -12.71 3.96
CA GLU A 68 -11.83 -13.21 3.83
C GLU A 68 -12.38 -12.77 2.47
N GLU A 69 -12.00 -13.49 1.43
CA GLU A 69 -12.21 -13.08 0.03
C GLU A 69 -13.64 -12.60 -0.26
N GLU A 70 -14.64 -13.42 0.05
CA GLU A 70 -16.03 -13.13 -0.32
C GLU A 70 -16.56 -11.89 0.41
N SER A 71 -16.39 -11.84 1.74
CA SER A 71 -16.84 -10.70 2.54
C SER A 71 -16.11 -9.40 2.17
N PHE A 72 -14.82 -9.50 1.87
CA PHE A 72 -14.04 -8.34 1.44
C PHE A 72 -14.45 -7.82 0.06
N ILE A 73 -14.78 -8.70 -0.88
CA ILE A 73 -15.34 -8.31 -2.18
C ILE A 73 -16.67 -7.58 -2.00
N GLU A 74 -17.55 -8.05 -1.10
CA GLU A 74 -18.81 -7.34 -0.82
C GLU A 74 -18.59 -5.95 -0.21
N VAL A 75 -17.58 -5.79 0.66
CA VAL A 75 -17.18 -4.47 1.15
C VAL A 75 -16.79 -3.54 0.00
N LEU A 76 -15.96 -4.01 -0.94
CA LEU A 76 -15.56 -3.20 -2.11
C LEU A 76 -16.74 -2.88 -3.02
N ARG A 77 -17.67 -3.82 -3.21
CA ARG A 77 -18.90 -3.61 -4.00
C ARG A 77 -19.80 -2.57 -3.36
N GLY A 78 -19.94 -2.59 -2.04
CA GLY A 78 -20.71 -1.58 -1.30
C GLY A 78 -20.13 -0.17 -1.40
N LEU A 79 -18.84 -0.05 -1.69
CA LEU A 79 -18.16 1.22 -1.90
C LEU A 79 -18.16 1.70 -3.34
N ALA A 80 -18.47 0.82 -4.30
CA ALA A 80 -18.37 1.13 -5.73
C ALA A 80 -19.43 2.18 -6.18
N PRO A 81 -19.14 2.99 -7.20
CA PRO A 81 -17.83 3.11 -7.83
C PRO A 81 -16.88 4.03 -7.03
N VAL A 82 -15.56 3.80 -7.18
CA VAL A 82 -14.50 4.64 -6.65
C VAL A 82 -13.56 5.10 -7.76
N ASP A 83 -12.76 6.15 -7.52
CA ASP A 83 -11.81 6.61 -8.54
C ASP A 83 -10.46 5.89 -8.42
N HIS A 84 -9.98 5.68 -7.20
CA HIS A 84 -8.70 5.01 -6.97
C HIS A 84 -8.75 4.10 -5.75
N ILE A 85 -7.99 3.00 -5.81
CA ILE A 85 -7.72 2.12 -4.67
C ILE A 85 -6.21 2.11 -4.43
N VAL A 86 -5.81 2.34 -3.18
CA VAL A 86 -4.46 2.11 -2.67
C VAL A 86 -4.48 0.89 -1.78
N PHE A 87 -3.57 -0.05 -2.01
CA PHE A 87 -3.39 -1.22 -1.16
C PHE A 87 -2.01 -1.19 -0.50
N SER A 88 -1.98 -0.88 0.79
CA SER A 88 -0.79 -0.84 1.65
C SER A 88 -0.86 -1.83 2.82
N GLY A 89 -1.79 -2.79 2.75
CA GLY A 89 -1.97 -3.78 3.81
C GLY A 89 -0.77 -4.73 3.94
N VAL A 90 -0.33 -4.92 5.18
CA VAL A 90 0.71 -5.89 5.55
C VAL A 90 0.49 -6.35 6.99
N ASP A 91 0.75 -7.64 7.28
CA ASP A 91 0.68 -8.15 8.66
C ASP A 91 1.99 -7.87 9.42
N LYS A 92 3.02 -8.61 9.07
CA LYS A 92 4.36 -8.53 9.66
C LYS A 92 5.41 -8.80 8.57
N ILE A 93 6.63 -8.46 8.86
CA ILE A 93 7.78 -8.85 8.03
C ILE A 93 8.46 -10.04 8.72
N ILE A 94 8.78 -11.09 7.97
CA ILE A 94 9.55 -12.22 8.47
C ILE A 94 11.00 -12.05 8.00
N ARG A 95 11.91 -12.06 8.96
CA ARG A 95 13.35 -12.07 8.73
C ARG A 95 13.99 -13.08 9.65
N GLY A 96 15.03 -13.74 9.20
CA GLY A 96 15.78 -14.72 10.00
C GLY A 96 16.63 -15.63 9.13
N LYS A 97 17.30 -16.57 9.75
CA LYS A 97 18.09 -17.58 9.05
C LYS A 97 17.16 -18.52 8.30
N LEU A 98 17.56 -18.90 7.09
CA LEU A 98 16.72 -19.74 6.22
C LEU A 98 16.44 -21.10 6.83
N GLU A 99 17.44 -21.69 7.51
CA GLU A 99 17.34 -22.98 8.19
C GLU A 99 16.40 -22.98 9.41
N GLU A 100 16.10 -21.81 9.96
CA GLU A 100 15.20 -21.61 11.10
C GLU A 100 13.78 -21.15 10.65
N LEU A 101 13.56 -20.99 9.34
CA LEU A 101 12.32 -20.47 8.80
C LEU A 101 11.16 -21.46 9.06
N ASN A 102 10.13 -20.98 9.75
CA ASN A 102 8.85 -21.70 9.80
C ASN A 102 8.08 -21.50 8.49
N LEU A 103 7.81 -22.59 7.77
CA LEU A 103 7.16 -22.52 6.46
C LEU A 103 5.69 -22.08 6.54
N GLU A 104 4.99 -22.39 7.62
CA GLU A 104 3.59 -21.94 7.78
C GLU A 104 3.53 -20.43 8.02
N ASP A 105 4.45 -19.88 8.83
CA ASP A 105 4.61 -18.43 8.99
C ASP A 105 4.96 -17.76 7.66
N ALA A 106 5.83 -18.37 6.87
CA ALA A 106 6.21 -17.84 5.55
C ALA A 106 5.02 -17.82 4.58
N LYS A 107 4.23 -18.90 4.53
CA LYS A 107 3.00 -18.97 3.74
C LYS A 107 1.97 -17.94 4.23
N PHE A 108 1.81 -17.80 5.55
CA PHE A 108 0.91 -16.81 6.15
C PHE A 108 1.26 -15.39 5.74
N LEU A 109 2.55 -15.06 5.59
CA LEU A 109 3.04 -13.75 5.15
C LEU A 109 2.45 -13.33 3.79
N PHE A 110 2.23 -14.28 2.87
CA PHE A 110 1.65 -13.99 1.56
C PHE A 110 0.15 -13.65 1.62
N GLY A 111 -0.53 -13.97 2.72
CA GLY A 111 -1.99 -13.88 2.84
C GLY A 111 -2.54 -12.48 2.62
N VAL A 112 -2.04 -11.49 3.34
CA VAL A 112 -2.52 -10.10 3.17
C VAL A 112 -1.90 -9.48 1.93
N LYS A 113 -0.58 -9.34 1.90
CA LYS A 113 0.08 -8.46 0.92
C LYS A 113 -0.02 -8.99 -0.52
N PHE A 114 0.07 -10.31 -0.74
CA PHE A 114 0.01 -10.92 -2.07
C PHE A 114 -1.42 -11.35 -2.42
N TRP A 115 -2.00 -12.28 -1.65
CA TRP A 115 -3.33 -12.78 -1.96
C TRP A 115 -4.41 -11.72 -1.80
N GLY A 116 -4.26 -10.78 -0.85
CA GLY A 116 -5.14 -9.63 -0.74
C GLY A 116 -5.10 -8.72 -1.98
N ALA A 117 -3.90 -8.52 -2.58
CA ALA A 117 -3.79 -7.79 -3.85
C ALA A 117 -4.48 -8.54 -5.00
N VAL A 118 -4.36 -9.88 -5.05
CA VAL A 118 -5.07 -10.72 -6.03
C VAL A 118 -6.58 -10.62 -5.83
N THR A 119 -7.08 -10.68 -4.60
CA THR A 119 -8.50 -10.51 -4.26
C THR A 119 -9.05 -9.18 -4.76
N ILE A 120 -8.31 -8.07 -4.52
CA ILE A 120 -8.71 -6.74 -5.02
C ILE A 120 -8.73 -6.73 -6.56
N GLY A 121 -7.68 -7.23 -7.22
CA GLY A 121 -7.61 -7.32 -8.68
C GLY A 121 -8.77 -8.13 -9.27
N LYS A 122 -9.07 -9.29 -8.68
CA LYS A 122 -10.20 -10.16 -9.05
C LYS A 122 -11.53 -9.43 -8.90
N ALA A 123 -11.75 -8.73 -7.79
CA ALA A 123 -12.96 -7.96 -7.55
C ALA A 123 -13.13 -6.83 -8.59
N VAL A 124 -12.08 -6.07 -8.86
CA VAL A 124 -12.07 -4.99 -9.85
C VAL A 124 -12.29 -5.51 -11.27
N LYS A 125 -11.73 -6.69 -11.62
CA LYS A 125 -11.98 -7.34 -12.93
C LYS A 125 -13.42 -7.77 -13.07
N LYS A 126 -13.98 -8.38 -12.03
CA LYS A 126 -15.33 -8.97 -12.09
C LYS A 126 -16.44 -7.93 -11.98
N TYR A 127 -16.22 -6.86 -11.21
CA TYR A 127 -17.23 -5.84 -10.93
C TYR A 127 -16.73 -4.44 -11.32
N ASP A 128 -17.66 -3.49 -11.47
CA ASP A 128 -17.34 -2.10 -11.83
C ASP A 128 -17.02 -1.28 -10.57
N ILE A 129 -15.96 -1.69 -9.85
CA ILE A 129 -15.56 -1.09 -8.57
C ILE A 129 -14.81 0.22 -8.80
N ILE A 130 -13.90 0.24 -9.79
CA ILE A 130 -13.11 1.44 -10.10
C ILE A 130 -13.65 2.05 -11.39
N ASN A 131 -13.85 3.36 -11.39
CA ASN A 131 -14.23 4.12 -12.58
C ASN A 131 -13.20 3.96 -13.70
N PRO A 132 -13.61 3.93 -14.98
CA PRO A 132 -12.68 4.02 -16.10
C PRO A 132 -11.73 5.22 -15.96
N ARG A 133 -10.44 5.04 -16.25
CA ARG A 133 -9.31 5.94 -16.00
C ARG A 133 -8.90 6.07 -14.53
N GLY A 134 -9.55 5.38 -13.63
CA GLY A 134 -9.09 5.23 -12.25
C GLY A 134 -7.85 4.37 -12.12
N SER A 135 -7.43 4.08 -10.90
CA SER A 135 -6.24 3.25 -10.66
C SER A 135 -6.32 2.37 -9.42
N LEU A 136 -5.60 1.26 -9.49
CA LEU A 136 -5.20 0.44 -8.36
C LEU A 136 -3.69 0.64 -8.14
N THR A 137 -3.28 1.08 -6.95
CA THR A 137 -1.87 1.22 -6.60
C THR A 137 -1.52 0.26 -5.46
N LEU A 138 -0.64 -0.68 -5.75
CA LEU A 138 -0.13 -1.66 -4.79
C LEU A 138 1.09 -1.13 -4.05
N THR A 139 1.50 -1.81 -2.98
CA THR A 139 2.72 -1.50 -2.21
C THR A 139 3.61 -2.73 -2.15
N SER A 140 4.84 -2.60 -2.65
CA SER A 140 5.91 -3.58 -2.57
C SER A 140 6.92 -3.18 -1.46
N GLY A 141 8.20 -3.30 -1.72
CA GLY A 141 9.32 -2.88 -0.88
C GLY A 141 10.63 -3.22 -1.55
N THR A 142 11.70 -2.46 -1.28
CA THR A 142 13.02 -2.61 -1.91
C THR A 142 13.69 -3.98 -1.70
N ALA A 143 13.22 -4.77 -0.73
CA ALA A 143 13.62 -6.18 -0.60
C ALA A 143 13.28 -7.02 -1.85
N ALA A 144 12.37 -6.55 -2.74
CA ALA A 144 12.12 -7.16 -4.04
C ALA A 144 13.33 -7.09 -4.97
N LEU A 145 14.10 -6.03 -4.85
CA LEU A 145 15.20 -5.69 -5.77
C LEU A 145 16.55 -6.17 -5.21
N LYS A 146 16.77 -5.94 -3.92
CA LYS A 146 17.98 -6.33 -3.21
C LYS A 146 17.62 -6.92 -1.86
N PRO A 147 17.20 -8.19 -1.80
CA PRO A 147 16.89 -8.84 -0.53
C PRO A 147 18.18 -8.97 0.29
N GLY A 148 18.18 -8.41 1.49
CA GLY A 148 19.30 -8.58 2.43
C GLY A 148 19.30 -10.00 3.02
N LYS A 149 20.39 -10.33 3.74
CA LYS A 149 20.51 -11.61 4.46
C LYS A 149 19.29 -11.82 5.37
N GLY A 150 18.70 -13.01 5.31
CA GLY A 150 17.51 -13.37 6.09
C GLY A 150 16.18 -12.79 5.56
N ALA A 151 16.16 -12.20 4.37
CA ALA A 151 14.97 -11.59 3.78
C ALA A 151 14.50 -12.29 2.48
N SER A 152 14.93 -13.53 2.22
CA SER A 152 14.61 -14.25 0.98
C SER A 152 13.11 -14.35 0.73
N THR A 153 12.33 -14.75 1.73
CA THR A 153 10.86 -14.88 1.61
C THR A 153 10.17 -13.53 1.45
N GLY A 154 10.63 -12.52 2.23
CA GLY A 154 10.12 -11.14 2.10
C GLY A 154 10.46 -10.52 0.75
N GLY A 155 11.65 -10.81 0.23
CA GLY A 155 12.07 -10.42 -1.12
C GLY A 155 11.18 -11.05 -2.19
N ALA A 156 10.96 -12.36 -2.11
CA ALA A 156 10.08 -13.09 -3.02
C ALA A 156 8.64 -12.56 -3.00
N LEU A 157 8.09 -12.30 -1.81
CA LEU A 157 6.78 -11.69 -1.65
C LEU A 157 6.68 -10.34 -2.36
N ASN A 158 7.64 -9.44 -2.08
CA ASN A 158 7.65 -8.10 -2.69
C ASN A 158 7.89 -8.17 -4.20
N GLY A 159 8.78 -9.05 -4.67
CA GLY A 159 9.01 -9.30 -6.10
C GLY A 159 7.75 -9.85 -6.79
N GLY A 160 7.04 -10.76 -6.12
CA GLY A 160 5.74 -11.26 -6.56
C GLY A 160 4.71 -10.15 -6.75
N VAL A 161 4.64 -9.16 -5.84
CA VAL A 161 3.74 -8.01 -5.97
C VAL A 161 4.11 -7.13 -7.16
N ILE A 162 5.41 -6.91 -7.45
CA ILE A 162 5.84 -6.16 -8.65
C ILE A 162 5.41 -6.89 -9.92
N SER A 163 5.61 -8.20 -10.00
CA SER A 163 5.20 -9.00 -11.14
C SER A 163 3.67 -9.03 -11.29
N LEU A 164 2.94 -9.24 -10.19
CA LEU A 164 1.47 -9.20 -10.15
C LEU A 164 0.92 -7.86 -10.66
N THR A 165 1.56 -6.74 -10.33
CA THR A 165 1.18 -5.40 -10.82
C THR A 165 1.14 -5.34 -12.33
N LYS A 166 2.16 -5.90 -13.00
CA LYS A 166 2.22 -5.93 -14.47
C LYS A 166 1.13 -6.83 -15.06
N GLY A 167 0.90 -7.99 -14.46
CA GLY A 167 -0.19 -8.88 -14.86
C GLY A 167 -1.56 -8.21 -14.75
N LEU A 168 -1.85 -7.63 -13.57
CA LEU A 168 -3.12 -6.92 -13.33
C LEU A 168 -3.30 -5.70 -14.24
N ALA A 169 -2.21 -4.99 -14.59
CA ALA A 169 -2.29 -3.88 -15.55
C ALA A 169 -2.76 -4.36 -16.92
N GLY A 170 -2.31 -5.52 -17.38
CA GLY A 170 -2.80 -6.17 -18.59
C GLY A 170 -4.26 -6.64 -18.47
N ASP A 171 -4.57 -7.33 -17.37
CA ASP A 171 -5.91 -7.90 -17.15
C ASP A 171 -7.01 -6.84 -17.03
N LEU A 172 -6.67 -5.66 -16.47
CA LEU A 172 -7.63 -4.55 -16.26
C LEU A 172 -7.63 -3.50 -17.38
N ALA A 173 -6.77 -3.66 -18.39
CA ALA A 173 -6.63 -2.70 -19.49
C ALA A 173 -7.95 -2.49 -20.27
N GLU A 174 -8.75 -3.51 -20.50
CA GLU A 174 -10.04 -3.40 -21.19
C GLU A 174 -11.03 -2.49 -20.45
N LYS A 175 -10.95 -2.45 -19.10
CA LYS A 175 -11.73 -1.53 -18.24
C LYS A 175 -11.12 -0.12 -18.17
N LYS A 176 -9.98 0.10 -18.83
CA LYS A 176 -9.21 1.36 -18.77
C LYS A 176 -8.78 1.74 -17.36
N ILE A 177 -8.48 0.73 -16.54
CA ILE A 177 -7.99 0.90 -15.17
C ILE A 177 -6.48 0.71 -15.17
N ARG A 178 -5.76 1.65 -14.57
CA ARG A 178 -4.30 1.61 -14.44
C ARG A 178 -3.92 0.84 -13.17
N VAL A 179 -2.87 0.03 -13.23
CA VAL A 179 -2.33 -0.67 -12.05
C VAL A 179 -0.83 -0.38 -11.94
N ASN A 180 -0.42 0.11 -10.78
CA ASN A 180 0.98 0.47 -10.51
C ASN A 180 1.39 0.03 -9.10
N VAL A 181 2.67 0.09 -8.79
CA VAL A 181 3.19 -0.26 -7.47
C VAL A 181 4.18 0.78 -6.96
N VAL A 182 4.07 1.11 -5.67
CA VAL A 182 5.09 1.86 -4.94
C VAL A 182 6.02 0.87 -4.26
N THR A 183 7.32 1.08 -4.39
CA THR A 183 8.38 0.22 -3.82
C THR A 183 9.21 1.05 -2.83
N PRO A 184 8.74 1.19 -1.57
CA PRO A 184 9.43 2.00 -0.57
C PRO A 184 10.67 1.30 -0.02
N GLY A 185 11.64 2.11 0.39
CA GLY A 185 12.78 1.69 1.20
C GLY A 185 12.46 1.62 2.70
N LEU A 186 13.42 2.02 3.52
CA LEU A 186 13.25 2.12 4.96
C LEU A 186 12.38 3.33 5.31
N VAL A 187 11.32 3.11 6.09
CA VAL A 187 10.36 4.14 6.50
C VAL A 187 10.12 4.07 8.00
N LYS A 188 10.13 5.22 8.68
CA LYS A 188 9.75 5.35 10.09
C LYS A 188 8.24 5.19 10.22
N SER A 189 7.79 4.01 10.65
CA SER A 189 6.35 3.70 10.73
C SER A 189 6.06 2.71 11.86
N GLU A 190 4.79 2.60 12.23
CA GLU A 190 4.33 1.67 13.28
C GLU A 190 4.54 0.18 12.93
N LEU A 191 4.98 -0.12 11.71
CA LEU A 191 5.31 -1.50 11.30
C LEU A 191 6.43 -2.08 12.18
N TRP A 192 7.41 -1.28 12.56
CA TRP A 192 8.54 -1.71 13.40
C TRP A 192 8.10 -2.13 14.79
N THR A 193 7.15 -1.39 15.39
CA THR A 193 6.52 -1.75 16.66
C THR A 193 5.72 -3.05 16.55
N LYS A 194 4.98 -3.25 15.44
CA LYS A 194 4.29 -4.52 15.16
C LYS A 194 5.24 -5.71 15.00
N MET A 195 6.49 -5.45 14.65
CA MET A 195 7.56 -6.45 14.58
C MET A 195 8.24 -6.70 15.94
N GLY A 196 7.76 -6.07 17.01
CA GLY A 196 8.30 -6.23 18.36
C GLY A 196 9.54 -5.39 18.66
N GLN A 197 9.89 -4.43 17.78
CA GLN A 197 11.00 -3.52 18.05
C GLN A 197 10.58 -2.42 19.02
N THR A 198 11.42 -2.18 20.01
CA THR A 198 11.31 -1.03 20.92
C THR A 198 11.66 0.28 20.19
N GLU A 199 11.19 1.40 20.72
CA GLU A 199 11.54 2.72 20.18
C GLU A 199 13.05 2.95 20.12
N GLN A 200 13.79 2.49 21.13
CA GLN A 200 15.25 2.61 21.18
C GLN A 200 15.95 1.79 20.08
N GLU A 201 15.45 0.58 19.77
CA GLU A 201 15.98 -0.24 18.67
C GLU A 201 15.68 0.38 17.31
N GLN A 202 14.49 0.91 17.14
CA GLN A 202 14.09 1.65 15.94
C GLN A 202 14.99 2.87 15.75
N GLN A 203 15.16 3.69 16.79
CA GLN A 203 16.00 4.88 16.74
C GLN A 203 17.44 4.53 16.37
N LYS A 204 18.04 3.53 17.01
CA LYS A 204 19.39 3.04 16.66
C LYS A 204 19.50 2.58 15.20
N THR A 205 18.46 1.92 14.68
CA THR A 205 18.42 1.47 13.28
C THR A 205 18.41 2.67 12.34
N PHE A 206 17.56 3.65 12.61
CA PHE A 206 17.42 4.84 11.76
C PHE A 206 18.68 5.72 11.79
N GLU A 207 19.30 5.92 12.96
CA GLU A 207 20.54 6.70 13.13
C GLU A 207 21.76 6.05 12.44
N LYS A 208 21.80 4.70 12.44
CA LYS A 208 22.89 3.96 11.77
C LYS A 208 22.70 3.85 10.26
N THR A 209 21.51 4.13 9.75
CA THR A 209 21.22 4.00 8.33
C THR A 209 21.69 5.27 7.61
N SER A 210 22.73 5.12 6.80
CA SER A 210 23.20 6.18 5.89
C SER A 210 22.56 5.96 4.52
N LEU A 211 21.79 6.94 4.07
CA LEU A 211 21.18 6.96 2.75
C LEU A 211 21.72 8.15 1.95
N PRO A 212 21.84 8.04 0.62
CA PRO A 212 22.28 9.16 -0.23
C PRO A 212 21.51 10.46 -0.04
N VAL A 213 20.20 10.37 0.25
CA VAL A 213 19.36 11.55 0.53
C VAL A 213 19.58 12.15 1.93
N GLY A 214 20.35 11.50 2.82
CA GLY A 214 20.72 12.00 4.15
C GLY A 214 19.71 11.77 5.27
N PHE A 215 18.56 11.15 5.02
CA PHE A 215 17.56 10.86 6.07
C PHE A 215 16.77 9.59 5.79
N VAL A 216 16.13 9.04 6.82
CA VAL A 216 15.17 7.93 6.70
C VAL A 216 13.77 8.50 6.57
N ALA A 217 13.06 8.08 5.54
CA ALA A 217 11.73 8.58 5.18
C ALA A 217 10.67 8.38 6.28
N THR A 218 9.68 9.24 6.29
CA THR A 218 8.41 9.11 7.00
C THR A 218 7.31 8.60 6.04
N PRO A 219 6.12 8.22 6.54
CA PRO A 219 4.97 7.91 5.67
C PRO A 219 4.61 9.01 4.67
N ASP A 220 4.80 10.28 5.05
CA ASP A 220 4.45 11.43 4.20
C ASP A 220 5.37 11.52 2.99
N ASP A 221 6.67 11.23 3.15
CA ASP A 221 7.61 11.19 2.03
C ASP A 221 7.22 10.12 0.98
N ILE A 222 6.65 9.00 1.43
CA ILE A 222 6.19 7.93 0.53
C ILE A 222 4.83 8.28 -0.10
N ALA A 223 4.01 9.07 0.57
CA ALA A 223 2.68 9.46 0.10
C ALA A 223 2.71 10.18 -1.24
N GLU A 224 3.76 10.94 -1.53
CA GLU A 224 3.99 11.63 -2.81
C GLU A 224 3.91 10.68 -4.02
N ALA A 225 4.42 9.44 -3.88
CA ALA A 225 4.36 8.46 -4.95
C ALA A 225 2.93 7.99 -5.24
N TYR A 226 2.09 7.84 -4.21
CA TYR A 226 0.69 7.48 -4.40
C TYR A 226 -0.10 8.62 -5.06
N LEU A 227 0.12 9.87 -4.65
CA LEU A 227 -0.47 11.05 -5.30
C LEU A 227 -0.07 11.12 -6.78
N TYR A 228 1.21 10.91 -7.07
CA TYR A 228 1.71 10.88 -8.45
C TYR A 228 1.00 9.81 -9.27
N LEU A 229 0.96 8.56 -8.80
CA LEU A 229 0.37 7.44 -9.53
C LEU A 229 -1.15 7.59 -9.72
N ALA A 230 -1.85 8.20 -8.78
CA ALA A 230 -3.26 8.50 -8.95
C ALA A 230 -3.49 9.54 -10.05
N LYS A 231 -2.62 10.58 -10.16
CA LYS A 231 -2.70 11.67 -11.15
C LYS A 231 -2.12 11.33 -12.51
N ALA A 232 -1.18 10.36 -12.59
CA ALA A 232 -0.41 10.05 -13.79
C ALA A 232 -1.20 9.18 -14.78
N ASP A 233 -2.03 9.79 -15.61
CA ASP A 233 -2.95 9.12 -16.54
C ASP A 233 -2.26 8.19 -17.55
N TYR A 234 -0.96 8.34 -17.78
CA TYR A 234 -0.17 7.55 -18.73
C TYR A 234 0.70 6.48 -18.06
N ALA A 235 0.63 6.34 -16.72
CA ALA A 235 1.42 5.36 -15.99
C ALA A 235 0.57 4.12 -15.67
N THR A 236 0.95 2.96 -16.20
CA THR A 236 0.38 1.65 -15.85
C THR A 236 1.45 0.56 -15.96
N GLY A 237 1.39 -0.46 -15.11
CA GLY A 237 2.36 -1.54 -15.03
C GLY A 237 3.74 -1.12 -14.49
N THR A 238 3.85 0.09 -13.90
CA THR A 238 5.12 0.64 -13.44
C THR A 238 5.36 0.44 -11.94
N SER A 239 6.64 0.35 -11.55
CA SER A 239 7.10 0.42 -10.17
C SER A 239 7.78 1.77 -9.94
N ILE A 240 7.40 2.46 -8.88
CA ILE A 240 8.09 3.66 -8.41
C ILE A 240 8.88 3.31 -7.15
N GLU A 241 10.19 3.43 -7.24
CA GLU A 241 11.11 3.21 -6.13
C GLU A 241 11.28 4.52 -5.37
N ILE A 242 10.94 4.51 -4.08
CA ILE A 242 11.10 5.64 -3.14
C ILE A 242 11.88 5.10 -1.95
N ASP A 243 13.21 5.16 -2.02
CA ASP A 243 14.08 4.45 -1.09
C ASP A 243 15.27 5.25 -0.58
N GLY A 244 15.34 6.53 -0.93
CA GLY A 244 16.44 7.39 -0.50
C GLY A 244 17.80 7.02 -1.12
N GLY A 245 17.81 6.23 -2.20
CA GLY A 245 19.01 5.75 -2.86
C GLY A 245 19.62 4.50 -2.21
N SER A 246 18.85 3.74 -1.42
CA SER A 246 19.35 2.56 -0.69
C SER A 246 19.86 1.43 -1.60
N GLN A 247 19.55 1.49 -2.90
CA GLN A 247 19.96 0.49 -3.89
C GLN A 247 21.27 0.87 -4.64
N LEU A 248 21.76 2.09 -4.45
CA LEU A 248 22.97 2.60 -5.07
C LEU A 248 24.27 2.02 -4.47
#